data_9fc20bfe952ad4aba2e3357b99f02070
#
_entry.id   9fc20bfe952ad4aba2e3357b99f02070
#
_cell.length_a   1.000
_cell.length_b   1.000
_cell.length_c   1.000
_cell.angle_alpha   90.00
_cell.angle_beta   90.00
_cell.angle_gamma   90.00
#
_symmetry.space_group_name_H-M   'P 1'
#
loop_
_entity.id
_entity.type
_entity.pdbx_description
1 polymer ?
#
loop_
_entity_poly.entity_id
_entity_poly.type
_entity_poly.pdbx_seq_one_letter_code
_entity_poly.pdbx_strand_id
1 'polypeptide(L)'
;MPLFPVSPKKQAELDALMQRLGVKESDWEETFVRSSGPGGQNVNKVATCVVLRHRPSGIEVRCQQERSQALNRFLARRILLRRLEERRLGAASAEAQRIAKIRRQKRKRSKRAQEKVLAAKRLHGRKKSLRRIKRDFTD
;
A
#
# COMPACT_ATOMS: atom_id res chain seq x y z
N MET A 1 19.06 5.80 30.03
CA MET A 1 18.52 4.42 30.06
C MET A 1 17.86 4.10 28.71
N PRO A 2 18.18 3.00 28.07
CA PRO A 2 17.48 2.64 26.84
C PRO A 2 16.01 2.40 27.16
N LEU A 3 15.15 2.98 26.33
CA LEU A 3 13.68 2.95 26.50
C LEU A 3 13.13 1.51 26.41
N PHE A 4 13.85 0.64 25.71
CA PHE A 4 13.49 -0.76 25.51
C PHE A 4 14.69 -1.69 25.77
N PRO A 5 14.46 -2.94 26.21
CA PRO A 5 15.52 -3.93 26.44
C PRO A 5 15.96 -4.56 25.11
N VAL A 6 16.46 -3.74 24.19
CA VAL A 6 16.95 -4.13 22.87
C VAL A 6 18.33 -3.55 22.61
N SER A 7 19.07 -4.09 21.63
CA SER A 7 20.37 -3.55 21.28
C SER A 7 20.26 -2.11 20.77
N PRO A 8 21.29 -1.26 21.00
CA PRO A 8 21.31 0.13 20.55
C PRO A 8 21.07 0.27 19.04
N LYS A 9 21.56 -0.69 18.26
CA LYS A 9 21.32 -0.73 16.81
C LYS A 9 19.83 -0.84 16.46
N LYS A 10 19.10 -1.73 17.13
CA LYS A 10 17.64 -1.89 16.90
C LYS A 10 16.85 -0.66 17.33
N GLN A 11 17.29 0.01 18.40
CA GLN A 11 16.69 1.26 18.83
C GLN A 11 16.91 2.35 17.77
N ALA A 12 18.14 2.52 17.28
CA ALA A 12 18.46 3.51 16.25
C ALA A 12 17.69 3.25 14.92
N GLU A 13 17.51 1.99 14.55
CA GLU A 13 16.68 1.63 13.38
C GLU A 13 15.21 2.04 13.56
N LEU A 14 14.66 1.87 14.77
CA LEU A 14 13.29 2.30 15.08
C LEU A 14 13.16 3.82 14.99
N ASP A 15 14.11 4.55 15.62
CA ASP A 15 14.12 6.01 15.64
C ASP A 15 14.26 6.61 14.22
N ALA A 16 15.16 6.02 13.40
CA ALA A 16 15.33 6.41 12.01
C ALA A 16 14.03 6.18 11.18
N LEU A 17 13.32 5.07 11.44
CA LEU A 17 12.06 4.78 10.77
C LEU A 17 10.96 5.77 11.21
N MET A 18 10.89 6.12 12.49
CA MET A 18 9.98 7.15 13.00
C MET A 18 10.23 8.50 12.34
N GLN A 19 11.48 8.93 12.26
CA GLN A 19 11.88 10.19 11.61
C GLN A 19 11.49 10.19 10.12
N ARG A 20 11.80 9.12 9.40
CA ARG A 20 11.47 8.97 7.97
C ARG A 20 9.97 9.05 7.69
N LEU A 21 9.15 8.51 8.58
CA LEU A 21 7.70 8.53 8.47
C LEU A 21 7.07 9.79 9.06
N GLY A 22 7.85 10.62 9.77
CA GLY A 22 7.38 11.83 10.43
C GLY A 22 6.43 11.56 11.61
N VAL A 23 6.62 10.41 12.28
CA VAL A 23 5.79 9.96 13.40
C VAL A 23 6.45 10.40 14.71
N LYS A 24 5.69 11.00 15.62
CA LYS A 24 6.15 11.45 16.93
C LYS A 24 5.62 10.55 18.03
N GLU A 25 6.29 10.52 19.16
CA GLU A 25 5.83 9.79 20.36
C GLU A 25 4.44 10.28 20.85
N SER A 26 4.12 11.56 20.64
CA SER A 26 2.81 12.13 20.97
C SER A 26 1.65 11.58 20.13
N ASP A 27 1.95 10.97 19.00
CA ASP A 27 0.93 10.46 18.06
C ASP A 27 0.43 9.06 18.45
N TRP A 28 1.08 8.45 19.46
CA TRP A 28 0.71 7.13 19.95
C TRP A 28 -0.32 7.19 21.07
N GLU A 29 -1.23 6.25 21.02
CA GLU A 29 -2.11 5.88 22.13
C GLU A 29 -1.77 4.43 22.50
N GLU A 30 -1.23 4.22 23.70
CA GLU A 30 -0.73 2.94 24.16
C GLU A 30 -1.60 2.42 25.30
N THR A 31 -2.13 1.22 25.17
CA THR A 31 -2.90 0.54 26.19
C THR A 31 -2.34 -0.85 26.44
N PHE A 32 -2.43 -1.29 27.71
CA PHE A 32 -1.93 -2.58 28.15
C PHE A 32 -3.10 -3.46 28.54
N VAL A 33 -3.17 -4.64 27.92
CA VAL A 33 -4.23 -5.59 28.18
C VAL A 33 -3.65 -6.94 28.57
N ARG A 34 -4.44 -7.77 29.22
CA ARG A 34 -4.04 -9.15 29.53
C ARG A 34 -3.88 -9.92 28.23
N SER A 35 -2.84 -10.75 28.17
CA SER A 35 -2.64 -11.64 27.03
C SER A 35 -3.74 -12.69 27.01
N SER A 36 -4.28 -13.02 25.82
CA SER A 36 -5.24 -14.10 25.62
C SER A 36 -4.50 -15.32 25.03
N GLY A 37 -4.71 -16.49 25.58
CA GLY A 37 -4.12 -17.73 25.06
C GLY A 37 -4.02 -18.83 26.13
N PRO A 38 -3.74 -20.07 25.70
CA PRO A 38 -3.46 -21.16 26.63
C PRO A 38 -2.16 -20.86 27.37
N GLY A 39 -2.25 -20.50 28.63
CA GLY A 39 -1.09 -20.18 29.47
C GLY A 39 -1.38 -20.37 30.93
N GLY A 40 -0.33 -20.62 31.74
CA GLY A 40 -0.41 -20.78 33.19
C GLY A 40 -0.81 -19.51 33.93
N GLN A 41 -0.86 -19.57 35.27
CA GLN A 41 -1.31 -18.48 36.16
C GLN A 41 -0.69 -17.09 35.87
N ASN A 42 0.54 -17.04 35.34
CA ASN A 42 1.26 -15.80 35.10
C ASN A 42 0.67 -15.01 33.89
N VAL A 43 0.17 -15.69 32.87
CA VAL A 43 -0.44 -15.05 31.66
C VAL A 43 -1.74 -14.33 32.02
N ASN A 44 -2.47 -14.88 33.02
CA ASN A 44 -3.74 -14.31 33.46
C ASN A 44 -3.60 -13.12 34.43
N LYS A 45 -2.43 -12.96 35.04
CA LYS A 45 -2.18 -11.93 36.07
C LYS A 45 -1.47 -10.69 35.53
N VAL A 46 -0.71 -10.81 34.42
CA VAL A 46 0.15 -9.72 33.94
C VAL A 46 -0.36 -9.17 32.58
N ALA A 47 -0.51 -7.85 32.48
CA ALA A 47 -0.90 -7.17 31.25
C ALA A 47 0.31 -6.99 30.31
N THR A 48 0.77 -8.07 29.69
CA THR A 48 1.93 -8.06 28.77
C THR A 48 1.58 -7.76 27.33
N CYS A 49 0.33 -7.87 26.97
CA CYS A 49 -0.14 -7.52 25.62
C CYS A 49 -0.24 -6.00 25.48
N VAL A 50 0.35 -5.49 24.43
CA VAL A 50 0.38 -4.06 24.09
C VAL A 50 -0.53 -3.79 22.91
N VAL A 51 -1.46 -2.87 23.08
CA VAL A 51 -2.27 -2.32 21.99
C VAL A 51 -1.78 -0.90 21.73
N LEU A 52 -1.29 -0.66 20.54
CA LEU A 52 -0.73 0.61 20.11
C LEU A 52 -1.55 1.15 18.92
N ARG A 53 -2.08 2.36 19.09
CA ARG A 53 -2.86 3.06 18.06
C ARG A 53 -2.16 4.33 17.65
N HIS A 54 -2.05 4.57 16.36
CA HIS A 54 -1.56 5.83 15.81
C HIS A 54 -2.74 6.74 15.52
N ARG A 55 -2.89 7.80 16.32
CA ARG A 55 -4.04 8.73 16.26
C ARG A 55 -4.30 9.32 14.87
N PRO A 56 -3.29 9.87 14.16
CA PRO A 56 -3.54 10.52 12.88
C PRO A 56 -4.02 9.56 11.77
N SER A 57 -3.54 8.30 11.76
CA SER A 57 -3.92 7.33 10.72
C SER A 57 -5.03 6.38 11.14
N GLY A 58 -5.35 6.29 12.43
CA GLY A 58 -6.29 5.35 13.00
C GLY A 58 -5.82 3.88 12.98
N ILE A 59 -4.57 3.61 12.57
CA ILE A 59 -4.04 2.25 12.53
C ILE A 59 -3.76 1.77 13.95
N GLU A 60 -4.24 0.58 14.26
CA GLU A 60 -4.06 -0.09 15.54
C GLU A 60 -3.29 -1.41 15.34
N VAL A 61 -2.43 -1.72 16.29
CA VAL A 61 -1.64 -2.95 16.35
C VAL A 61 -1.71 -3.53 17.75
N ARG A 62 -1.99 -4.82 17.84
CA ARG A 62 -1.91 -5.60 19.08
C ARG A 62 -0.70 -6.53 19.02
N CYS A 63 0.15 -6.47 20.05
CA CYS A 63 1.35 -7.29 20.16
C CYS A 63 1.41 -8.02 21.50
N GLN A 64 1.52 -9.36 21.44
CA GLN A 64 1.64 -10.24 22.60
C GLN A 64 2.63 -11.39 22.32
N GLN A 65 3.68 -11.11 21.54
CA GLN A 65 4.62 -12.14 21.07
C GLN A 65 5.61 -12.57 22.14
N GLU A 66 6.00 -11.64 22.99
CA GLU A 66 7.03 -11.86 24.01
C GLU A 66 6.43 -11.86 25.43
N ARG A 67 7.16 -12.49 26.36
CA ARG A 67 6.79 -12.47 27.78
C ARG A 67 6.98 -11.10 28.42
N SER A 68 7.92 -10.31 27.90
CA SER A 68 8.23 -8.97 28.38
C SER A 68 7.32 -7.93 27.74
N GLN A 69 6.61 -7.17 28.58
CA GLN A 69 5.81 -6.02 28.12
C GLN A 69 6.67 -5.00 27.36
N ALA A 70 7.89 -4.72 27.85
CA ALA A 70 8.80 -3.77 27.21
C ALA A 70 9.23 -4.21 25.80
N LEU A 71 9.46 -5.51 25.59
CA LEU A 71 9.71 -6.06 24.24
C LEU A 71 8.48 -5.96 23.37
N ASN A 72 7.29 -6.26 23.87
CA ASN A 72 6.04 -6.11 23.12
C ASN A 72 5.78 -4.65 22.74
N ARG A 73 6.14 -3.68 23.57
CA ARG A 73 6.08 -2.25 23.24
C ARG A 73 6.97 -1.89 22.06
N PHE A 74 8.21 -2.39 22.04
CA PHE A 74 9.14 -2.22 20.93
C PHE A 74 8.60 -2.85 19.64
N LEU A 75 8.14 -4.10 19.71
CA LEU A 75 7.60 -4.83 18.57
C LEU A 75 6.32 -4.18 18.02
N ALA A 76 5.43 -3.71 18.89
CA ALA A 76 4.22 -3.01 18.49
C ALA A 76 4.54 -1.76 17.66
N ARG A 77 5.49 -0.93 18.10
CA ARG A 77 5.97 0.24 17.37
C ARG A 77 6.52 -0.14 15.99
N ARG A 78 7.40 -1.15 15.95
CA ARG A 78 7.99 -1.63 14.71
C ARG A 78 6.95 -2.14 13.72
N ILE A 79 5.97 -2.91 14.18
CA ILE A 79 4.87 -3.45 13.32
C ILE A 79 4.00 -2.30 12.80
N LEU A 80 3.66 -1.34 13.67
CA LEU A 80 2.80 -0.22 13.30
C LEU A 80 3.49 0.69 12.28
N LEU A 81 4.77 1.02 12.48
CA LEU A 81 5.54 1.81 11.50
C LEU A 81 5.65 1.12 10.14
N ARG A 82 5.84 -0.21 10.12
CA ARG A 82 5.82 -0.97 8.87
C ARG A 82 4.47 -0.86 8.16
N ARG A 83 3.35 -1.00 8.87
CA ARG A 83 2.01 -0.83 8.28
C ARG A 83 1.77 0.58 7.75
N LEU A 84 2.29 1.61 8.43
CA LEU A 84 2.24 2.99 7.95
C LEU A 84 3.04 3.17 6.65
N GLU A 85 4.24 2.59 6.59
CA GLU A 85 5.08 2.60 5.39
C GLU A 85 4.40 1.89 4.20
N GLU A 86 3.88 0.70 4.41
CA GLU A 86 3.14 -0.07 3.40
C GLU A 86 1.93 0.71 2.87
N ARG A 87 1.18 1.37 3.75
CA ARG A 87 0.04 2.21 3.37
C ARG A 87 0.48 3.41 2.50
N ARG A 88 1.60 4.06 2.85
CA ARG A 88 2.17 5.17 2.06
C ARG A 88 2.64 4.70 0.70
N LEU A 89 3.37 3.61 0.64
CA LEU A 89 3.86 3.01 -0.61
C LEU A 89 2.70 2.55 -1.51
N GLY A 90 1.69 1.92 -0.92
CA GLY A 90 0.48 1.52 -1.64
C GLY A 90 -0.28 2.69 -2.24
N ALA A 91 -0.45 3.78 -1.49
CA ALA A 91 -1.09 5.00 -1.98
C ALA A 91 -0.29 5.64 -3.12
N ALA A 92 1.04 5.76 -2.97
CA ALA A 92 1.93 6.30 -4.00
C ALA A 92 1.93 5.44 -5.28
N SER A 93 1.94 4.11 -5.14
CA SER A 93 1.86 3.18 -6.27
C SER A 93 0.52 3.29 -7.00
N ALA A 94 -0.60 3.37 -6.29
CA ALA A 94 -1.92 3.54 -6.89
C ALA A 94 -2.04 4.85 -7.68
N GLU A 95 -1.49 5.95 -7.14
CA GLU A 95 -1.46 7.23 -7.83
C GLU A 95 -0.59 7.19 -9.08
N ALA A 96 0.60 6.58 -9.00
CA ALA A 96 1.48 6.40 -10.15
C ALA A 96 0.81 5.57 -11.26
N GLN A 97 0.09 4.50 -10.91
CA GLN A 97 -0.67 3.69 -11.86
C GLN A 97 -1.80 4.49 -12.50
N ARG A 98 -2.54 5.30 -11.73
CA ARG A 98 -3.59 6.18 -12.23
C ARG A 98 -3.04 7.19 -13.24
N ILE A 99 -1.94 7.87 -12.92
CA ILE A 99 -1.26 8.81 -13.80
C ILE A 99 -0.79 8.12 -15.08
N ALA A 100 -0.17 6.93 -14.97
CA ALA A 100 0.28 6.16 -16.13
C ALA A 100 -0.89 5.76 -17.04
N LYS A 101 -2.05 5.35 -16.47
CA LYS A 101 -3.26 5.04 -17.23
C LYS A 101 -3.77 6.27 -18.00
N ILE A 102 -3.85 7.43 -17.35
CA ILE A 102 -4.27 8.68 -17.99
C ILE A 102 -3.31 9.07 -19.13
N ARG A 103 -1.99 8.96 -18.90
CA ARG A 103 -0.97 9.22 -19.94
C ARG A 103 -1.11 8.29 -21.13
N ARG A 104 -1.38 6.99 -20.92
CA ARG A 104 -1.64 6.02 -22.00
C ARG A 104 -2.89 6.39 -22.79
N GLN A 105 -3.97 6.78 -22.14
CA GLN A 105 -5.22 7.19 -22.80
C GLN A 105 -5.05 8.49 -23.63
N LYS A 106 -4.29 9.46 -23.10
CA LYS A 106 -4.01 10.74 -23.78
C LYS A 106 -2.95 10.62 -24.90
N ARG A 107 -2.21 9.52 -24.97
CA ARG A 107 -1.15 9.34 -25.96
C ARG A 107 -1.76 9.25 -27.36
N LYS A 108 -1.43 10.22 -28.22
CA LYS A 108 -1.81 10.18 -29.64
C LYS A 108 -1.17 8.96 -30.30
N ARG A 109 -1.93 8.33 -31.23
CA ARG A 109 -1.41 7.23 -32.05
C ARG A 109 -0.18 7.71 -32.82
N SER A 110 0.85 6.87 -32.92
CA SER A 110 2.02 7.18 -33.73
C SER A 110 1.61 7.40 -35.19
N LYS A 111 2.35 8.21 -35.95
CA LYS A 111 2.11 8.48 -37.37
C LYS A 111 1.91 7.19 -38.18
N ARG A 112 2.79 6.21 -37.95
CA ARG A 112 2.71 4.89 -38.59
C ARG A 112 1.42 4.11 -38.28
N ALA A 113 0.93 4.20 -37.03
CA ALA A 113 -0.32 3.56 -36.63
C ALA A 113 -1.54 4.28 -37.24
N GLN A 114 -1.47 5.61 -37.38
CA GLN A 114 -2.50 6.40 -38.06
C GLN A 114 -2.57 6.03 -39.54
N GLU A 115 -1.44 5.94 -40.24
CA GLU A 115 -1.36 5.54 -41.66
C GLU A 115 -1.93 4.15 -41.87
N LYS A 116 -1.63 3.15 -41.01
CA LYS A 116 -2.25 1.82 -41.10
C LYS A 116 -3.78 1.86 -40.98
N VAL A 117 -4.31 2.63 -40.03
CA VAL A 117 -5.78 2.77 -39.87
C VAL A 117 -6.42 3.45 -41.09
N LEU A 118 -5.77 4.48 -41.64
CA LEU A 118 -6.25 5.16 -42.84
C LEU A 118 -6.21 4.24 -44.05
N ALA A 119 -5.15 3.48 -44.26
CA ALA A 119 -5.04 2.48 -45.32
C ALA A 119 -6.14 1.42 -45.21
N ALA A 120 -6.39 0.87 -44.02
CA ALA A 120 -7.46 -0.09 -43.78
C ALA A 120 -8.86 0.51 -44.10
N LYS A 121 -9.11 1.77 -43.69
CA LYS A 121 -10.35 2.48 -44.01
C LYS A 121 -10.53 2.68 -45.53
N ARG A 122 -9.47 3.05 -46.26
CA ARG A 122 -9.52 3.19 -47.72
C ARG A 122 -9.85 1.88 -48.42
N LEU A 123 -9.21 0.76 -48.02
CA LEU A 123 -9.52 -0.57 -48.55
C LEU A 123 -10.97 -0.97 -48.29
N HIS A 124 -11.46 -0.69 -47.09
CA HIS A 124 -12.86 -0.99 -46.74
C HIS A 124 -13.84 -0.14 -47.54
N GLY A 125 -13.53 1.13 -47.77
CA GLY A 125 -14.28 2.04 -48.64
C GLY A 125 -14.36 1.52 -50.09
N ARG A 126 -13.23 1.09 -50.68
CA ARG A 126 -13.17 0.48 -52.01
C ARG A 126 -14.05 -0.78 -52.11
N LYS A 127 -13.99 -1.67 -51.12
CA LYS A 127 -14.84 -2.86 -51.06
C LYS A 127 -16.34 -2.50 -51.02
N LYS A 128 -16.72 -1.47 -50.30
CA LYS A 128 -18.11 -0.99 -50.24
C LYS A 128 -18.56 -0.39 -51.56
N SER A 129 -17.74 0.41 -52.23
CA SER A 129 -18.09 0.98 -53.54
C SER A 129 -18.25 -0.08 -54.61
N LEU A 130 -17.39 -1.09 -54.67
CA LEU A 130 -17.53 -2.23 -55.58
C LEU A 130 -18.81 -3.04 -55.34
N ARG A 131 -19.22 -3.21 -54.10
CA ARG A 131 -20.49 -3.88 -53.78
C ARG A 131 -21.71 -3.05 -54.21
N ARG A 132 -21.62 -1.74 -54.15
CA ARG A 132 -22.69 -0.84 -54.58
C ARG A 132 -22.86 -0.91 -56.12
N ILE A 133 -21.77 -0.85 -56.86
CA ILE A 133 -21.76 -0.99 -58.32
C ILE A 133 -22.38 -2.33 -58.76
N LYS A 134 -22.07 -3.45 -58.07
CA LYS A 134 -22.70 -4.75 -58.39
C LYS A 134 -24.20 -4.79 -58.16
N ARG A 135 -24.73 -4.03 -57.21
CA ARG A 135 -26.19 -3.95 -56.98
C ARG A 135 -26.89 -3.18 -58.06
N ASP A 136 -26.28 -2.10 -58.56
CA ASP A 136 -26.86 -1.26 -59.60
C ASP A 136 -26.86 -1.93 -61.00
N PHE A 137 -26.17 -3.09 -61.19
CA PHE A 137 -26.16 -3.90 -62.42
C PHE A 137 -27.03 -5.16 -62.33
N THR A 138 -27.74 -5.41 -61.25
CA THR A 138 -28.57 -6.60 -61.02
C THR A 138 -30.07 -6.29 -60.94
N ASP A 139 -30.45 -5.02 -61.03
CA ASP A 139 -31.81 -4.52 -61.23
C ASP A 139 -31.98 -4.04 -62.70
#